data_ab9c9a7f6498325dc4595221cd677a68
#
_entry.id   ab9c9a7f6498325dc4595221cd677a68
#
_cell.length_a   1.000
_cell.length_b   1.000
_cell.length_c   1.000
_cell.angle_alpha   90.00
_cell.angle_beta   90.00
_cell.angle_gamma   90.00
#
_symmetry.space_group_name_H-M   'P 1'
#
loop_
_entity.id
_entity.type
_entity.pdbx_description
1 polymer ?
#
loop_
_entity_poly.entity_id
_entity_poly.type
_entity_poly.pdbx_seq_one_letter_code
_entity_poly.pdbx_strand_id
1 'polypeptide(L)'
;MEAPGASQGIAADAEHASFQQVLTEEQLREEIDQAVTARLGNIPRPRYIPATDLTPPKGLLLLKQSPRRGDFPFGLALGGYMQLRWFEFARGAETWTDATGATLPITNINTFNINRFLLSFHGYVVDERLVYNFALFGTTNVGIRSGVVPIGLLGWKFSDAATVGGGMTPVPGTREWIDPTQWTIGVDRSMANTFFRPGFSPGVASIGTLFDDTVHYQAGVWNAIDGGTTGVLRRGTSMAWAGNTWWEPLGPFGLGASDMEHRDDAAIRVGCSGVYALTNALPIVGNNPEDTIVRLSDGTRITKTGALGPDSVLEQFVYQLATVDAAWKWRGIGLFCEYYFRLLNDFQGQGTFTRSSIFDHGGMGYVSWCFVPRTYELYARSSVVTGPYGTGQEYGGGLNWYLKESRQARLTLEALTMNRNPAQNFLYPYRAGYTGTAIQTQLMVIF
;
A
#
# COMPACT_ATOMS: atom_id res chain seq x y z
N MET A 1 -8.63 96.87 -38.83
CA MET A 1 -8.18 97.34 -37.50
C MET A 1 -8.00 96.06 -36.68
N GLU A 2 -6.80 95.67 -36.70
CA GLU A 2 -5.89 95.46 -35.56
C GLU A 2 -6.18 94.18 -34.75
N ALA A 3 -5.23 93.31 -34.96
CA ALA A 3 -4.82 92.28 -34.00
C ALA A 3 -4.45 92.87 -32.62
N PRO A 4 -3.92 92.22 -31.61
CA PRO A 4 -3.25 90.91 -31.58
C PRO A 4 -3.57 90.07 -30.35
N GLY A 5 -3.06 88.96 -30.25
CA GLY A 5 -2.42 88.59 -29.01
C GLY A 5 -2.52 87.14 -28.48
N ALA A 6 -1.33 86.70 -28.36
CA ALA A 6 -0.83 85.81 -27.28
C ALA A 6 -1.15 84.30 -27.34
N SER A 7 -0.18 83.58 -27.82
CA SER A 7 0.10 82.18 -27.58
C SER A 7 0.42 81.92 -26.08
N GLN A 8 -0.25 81.00 -25.50
CA GLN A 8 0.27 80.29 -24.30
C GLN A 8 0.40 78.81 -24.64
N GLY A 9 1.65 78.38 -24.57
CA GLY A 9 2.00 76.98 -24.69
C GLY A 9 1.49 76.17 -23.54
N ILE A 10 0.85 75.07 -23.87
CA ILE A 10 0.55 74.00 -22.92
C ILE A 10 1.66 72.98 -23.04
N ALA A 11 2.47 72.92 -21.97
CA ALA A 11 3.44 71.84 -21.80
C ALA A 11 2.68 70.50 -21.70
N ALA A 12 2.99 69.61 -22.60
CA ALA A 12 2.52 68.22 -22.52
C ALA A 12 3.33 67.51 -21.46
N ASP A 13 2.69 67.22 -20.33
CA ASP A 13 3.19 66.28 -19.34
C ASP A 13 3.26 64.91 -20.02
N ALA A 14 4.48 64.40 -20.23
CA ALA A 14 4.76 63.03 -20.60
C ALA A 14 4.57 62.17 -19.36
N GLU A 15 3.35 61.73 -19.10
CA GLU A 15 3.06 60.73 -18.12
C GLU A 15 3.59 59.36 -18.59
N HIS A 16 4.37 58.77 -17.72
CA HIS A 16 5.00 57.49 -17.74
C HIS A 16 4.15 56.36 -18.40
N ALA A 17 4.55 55.97 -19.57
CA ALA A 17 4.27 54.64 -20.06
C ALA A 17 5.07 53.65 -19.17
N SER A 18 4.43 53.05 -18.18
CA SER A 18 4.98 51.91 -17.47
C SER A 18 5.19 50.78 -18.53
N PHE A 19 6.44 50.55 -18.88
CA PHE A 19 6.82 49.34 -19.61
C PHE A 19 6.40 48.17 -18.76
N GLN A 20 5.33 47.49 -19.12
CA GLN A 20 5.07 46.14 -18.64
C GLN A 20 6.27 45.31 -19.12
N GLN A 21 7.09 44.94 -18.13
CA GLN A 21 8.20 44.04 -18.37
C GLN A 21 7.61 42.71 -18.83
N VAL A 22 7.77 42.39 -20.12
CA VAL A 22 7.35 41.11 -20.67
C VAL A 22 8.28 40.07 -20.04
N LEU A 23 7.75 39.35 -19.05
CA LEU A 23 8.47 38.25 -18.43
C LEU A 23 8.85 37.23 -19.48
N THR A 24 10.06 36.73 -19.41
CA THR A 24 10.45 35.56 -20.20
C THR A 24 9.64 34.34 -19.77
N GLU A 25 9.49 33.35 -20.64
CA GLU A 25 8.75 32.14 -20.33
C GLU A 25 9.29 31.43 -19.08
N GLU A 26 10.58 31.56 -18.80
CA GLU A 26 11.27 31.03 -17.62
C GLU A 26 10.91 31.81 -16.36
N GLN A 27 10.89 33.13 -16.43
CA GLN A 27 10.46 34.01 -15.33
C GLN A 27 8.98 33.85 -15.00
N LEU A 28 8.14 33.65 -16.01
CA LEU A 28 6.71 33.37 -15.81
C LEU A 28 6.50 31.99 -15.14
N ARG A 29 7.28 31.01 -15.49
CA ARG A 29 7.28 29.70 -14.83
C ARG A 29 7.74 29.79 -13.38
N GLU A 30 8.80 30.54 -13.09
CA GLU A 30 9.26 30.76 -11.72
C GLU A 30 8.23 31.51 -10.87
N GLU A 31 7.59 32.54 -11.38
CA GLU A 31 6.53 33.27 -10.67
C GLU A 31 5.29 32.39 -10.44
N ILE A 32 4.90 31.59 -11.43
CA ILE A 32 3.81 30.62 -11.26
C ILE A 32 4.18 29.57 -10.22
N ASP A 33 5.37 29.02 -10.25
CA ASP A 33 5.83 28.02 -9.26
C ASP A 33 5.95 28.62 -7.85
N GLN A 34 6.40 29.86 -7.72
CA GLN A 34 6.44 30.57 -6.45
C GLN A 34 5.03 30.88 -5.92
N ALA A 35 4.13 31.37 -6.77
CA ALA A 35 2.74 31.65 -6.40
C ALA A 35 1.97 30.38 -6.06
N VAL A 36 2.20 29.30 -6.80
CA VAL A 36 1.66 27.97 -6.53
C VAL A 36 2.22 27.43 -5.21
N THR A 37 3.52 27.52 -4.99
CA THR A 37 4.18 27.06 -3.74
C THR A 37 3.73 27.88 -2.53
N ALA A 38 3.60 29.19 -2.65
CA ALA A 38 3.12 30.06 -1.58
C ALA A 38 1.66 29.78 -1.20
N ARG A 39 0.80 29.49 -2.18
CA ARG A 39 -0.60 29.10 -1.93
C ARG A 39 -0.75 27.66 -1.43
N LEU A 40 0.10 26.76 -1.88
CA LEU A 40 0.09 25.33 -1.49
C LEU A 40 0.80 25.08 -0.16
N GLY A 41 1.76 25.93 0.22
CA GLY A 41 2.47 25.84 1.51
C GLY A 41 1.58 26.00 2.73
N ASN A 42 0.43 26.65 2.57
CA ASN A 42 -0.57 26.83 3.62
C ASN A 42 -1.67 25.74 3.66
N ILE A 43 -1.63 24.76 2.76
CA ILE A 43 -2.54 23.62 2.86
C ILE A 43 -1.95 22.68 3.90
N PRO A 44 -2.66 22.38 5.00
CA PRO A 44 -2.23 21.35 5.93
C PRO A 44 -2.09 20.03 5.15
N ARG A 45 -0.87 19.67 4.82
CA ARG A 45 -0.62 18.33 4.22
C ARG A 45 -0.95 17.33 5.32
N PRO A 46 -1.88 16.41 5.13
CA PRO A 46 -2.01 15.30 6.04
C PRO A 46 -0.66 14.58 6.04
N ARG A 47 0.09 14.75 7.14
CA ARG A 47 1.43 14.19 7.32
C ARG A 47 1.34 12.71 7.47
N TYR A 48 0.90 11.92 6.70
CA TYR A 48 0.83 10.46 6.78
C TYR A 48 -0.59 9.90 6.97
N ILE A 49 -1.12 9.34 5.91
CA ILE A 49 -2.17 8.32 5.96
C ILE A 49 -1.50 7.03 5.50
N PRO A 50 -1.15 6.09 6.42
CA PRO A 50 -0.25 4.97 6.14
C PRO A 50 -0.74 4.00 5.06
N ALA A 51 -2.04 3.80 4.96
CA ALA A 51 -2.63 2.84 4.03
C ALA A 51 -2.58 3.29 2.58
N THR A 52 -2.34 4.55 2.37
CA THR A 52 -2.38 5.19 1.08
C THR A 52 -1.51 6.44 1.18
N ASP A 53 -0.19 6.29 1.16
CA ASP A 53 0.68 7.42 0.92
C ASP A 53 0.41 7.93 -0.49
N LEU A 54 -0.60 8.75 -0.57
CA LEU A 54 -1.09 9.44 -1.74
C LEU A 54 -0.51 10.84 -1.78
N THR A 55 0.66 11.06 -1.14
CA THR A 55 1.43 12.25 -1.40
C THR A 55 1.76 12.20 -2.89
N PRO A 56 1.07 12.95 -3.75
CA PRO A 56 1.44 12.93 -5.15
C PRO A 56 2.90 13.34 -5.22
N PRO A 57 3.73 12.63 -5.94
CA PRO A 57 4.93 13.24 -6.46
C PRO A 57 4.46 14.53 -7.11
N LYS A 58 5.29 15.58 -7.16
CA LYS A 58 4.95 16.86 -7.77
C LYS A 58 4.24 16.62 -9.12
N GLY A 59 2.95 16.35 -9.09
CA GLY A 59 2.09 15.91 -10.17
C GLY A 59 0.81 16.75 -10.18
N LEU A 60 -0.08 16.47 -11.09
CA LEU A 60 -1.28 17.27 -11.36
C LEU A 60 -2.08 17.53 -10.08
N LEU A 61 -1.92 18.70 -9.52
CA LEU A 61 -2.63 19.17 -8.35
C LEU A 61 -3.80 20.04 -8.83
N LEU A 62 -5.00 19.48 -8.82
CA LEU A 62 -6.22 20.23 -9.01
C LEU A 62 -6.69 20.72 -7.65
N LEU A 63 -6.36 21.98 -7.33
CA LEU A 63 -6.94 22.66 -6.18
C LEU A 63 -8.16 23.43 -6.65
N LYS A 64 -9.32 23.04 -6.17
CA LYS A 64 -10.50 23.90 -6.23
C LYS A 64 -10.75 24.41 -4.82
N GLN A 65 -10.40 25.65 -4.57
CA GLN A 65 -10.73 26.36 -3.36
C GLN A 65 -11.86 27.35 -3.69
N SER A 66 -12.90 27.41 -2.86
CA SER A 66 -13.90 28.44 -3.03
C SER A 66 -13.30 29.83 -2.76
N PRO A 67 -13.42 30.80 -3.67
CA PRO A 67 -12.79 32.10 -3.55
C PRO A 67 -13.58 33.09 -2.67
N ARG A 68 -14.74 32.71 -2.14
CA ARG A 68 -15.65 33.64 -1.43
C ARG A 68 -15.70 33.33 0.07
N ARG A 69 -15.66 34.38 0.88
CA ARG A 69 -15.84 34.30 2.33
C ARG A 69 -17.26 33.80 2.64
N GLY A 70 -17.38 32.63 3.29
CA GLY A 70 -18.66 31.97 3.57
C GLY A 70 -19.00 30.81 2.63
N ASP A 71 -18.20 30.58 1.58
CA ASP A 71 -18.35 29.41 0.75
C ASP A 71 -17.77 28.14 1.42
N PHE A 72 -18.22 27.01 0.96
CA PHE A 72 -17.85 25.69 1.41
C PHE A 72 -16.36 25.40 1.14
N PRO A 73 -15.46 25.35 2.16
CA PRO A 73 -14.06 25.06 1.94
C PRO A 73 -13.86 23.67 1.36
N PHE A 74 -13.06 23.57 0.29
CA PHE A 74 -12.82 22.33 -0.40
C PHE A 74 -11.40 22.30 -0.99
N GLY A 75 -10.66 21.25 -0.73
CA GLY A 75 -9.38 20.95 -1.34
C GLY A 75 -9.41 19.57 -2.01
N LEU A 76 -8.82 19.45 -3.19
CA LEU A 76 -8.72 18.19 -3.92
C LEU A 76 -7.33 18.07 -4.55
N ALA A 77 -6.67 16.96 -4.29
CA ALA A 77 -5.51 16.52 -5.04
C ALA A 77 -5.82 15.19 -5.73
N LEU A 78 -5.40 15.07 -6.96
CA LEU A 78 -5.52 13.86 -7.78
C LEU A 78 -4.14 13.25 -7.98
N GLY A 79 -4.04 11.95 -7.84
CA GLY A 79 -2.82 11.19 -8.10
C GLY A 79 -3.14 9.75 -8.43
N GLY A 80 -2.11 9.00 -8.76
CA GLY A 80 -2.31 7.59 -9.05
C GLY A 80 -1.07 6.90 -9.57
N TYR A 81 -1.20 5.63 -9.86
CA TYR A 81 -0.16 4.86 -10.54
C TYR A 81 -0.75 3.72 -11.35
N MET A 82 0.01 3.26 -12.33
CA MET A 82 -0.28 2.08 -13.12
C MET A 82 0.94 1.17 -13.22
N GLN A 83 0.72 -0.13 -13.13
CA GLN A 83 1.73 -1.19 -13.22
C GLN A 83 1.37 -2.12 -14.38
N LEU A 84 2.04 -1.97 -15.51
CA LEU A 84 1.97 -2.90 -16.64
C LEU A 84 3.03 -3.97 -16.46
N ARG A 85 2.65 -5.24 -16.52
CA ARG A 85 3.54 -6.36 -16.24
C ARG A 85 3.44 -7.46 -17.30
N TRP A 86 4.59 -8.01 -17.68
CA TRP A 86 4.72 -9.36 -18.21
C TRP A 86 5.11 -10.30 -17.09
N PHE A 87 4.46 -11.44 -17.01
CA PHE A 87 4.64 -12.45 -15.98
C PHE A 87 4.73 -13.84 -16.62
N GLU A 88 5.78 -14.58 -16.27
CA GLU A 88 5.97 -15.98 -16.60
C GLU A 88 6.21 -16.78 -15.33
N PHE A 89 5.58 -17.94 -15.24
CA PHE A 89 5.82 -18.93 -14.20
C PHE A 89 6.11 -20.28 -14.85
N ALA A 90 7.32 -20.78 -14.58
CA ALA A 90 7.76 -22.12 -14.94
C ALA A 90 7.61 -23.04 -13.71
N ARG A 91 6.72 -24.03 -13.83
CA ARG A 91 6.49 -24.98 -12.74
C ARG A 91 7.72 -25.85 -12.49
N GLY A 92 8.06 -26.10 -11.21
CA GLY A 92 9.09 -27.03 -10.75
C GLY A 92 8.52 -28.36 -10.24
N ALA A 93 7.18 -28.44 -10.11
CA ALA A 93 6.44 -29.66 -9.77
C ALA A 93 5.16 -29.73 -10.61
N GLU A 94 4.66 -30.93 -10.85
CA GLU A 94 3.43 -31.13 -11.66
C GLU A 94 2.16 -30.95 -10.86
N THR A 95 2.20 -31.33 -9.59
CA THR A 95 1.04 -31.34 -8.70
C THR A 95 1.39 -30.89 -7.31
N TRP A 96 0.39 -30.48 -6.58
CA TRP A 96 0.40 -30.18 -5.16
C TRP A 96 -0.73 -30.93 -4.46
N THR A 97 -0.44 -31.56 -3.33
CA THR A 97 -1.45 -32.22 -2.48
C THR A 97 -1.71 -31.36 -1.25
N ASP A 98 -2.95 -31.02 -1.03
CA ASP A 98 -3.39 -30.18 0.09
C ASP A 98 -3.65 -30.98 1.38
N ALA A 99 -3.96 -30.32 2.50
CA ALA A 99 -4.20 -30.95 3.79
C ALA A 99 -5.41 -31.90 3.80
N THR A 100 -6.32 -31.80 2.83
CA THR A 100 -7.45 -32.73 2.69
C THR A 100 -7.07 -34.00 1.88
N GLY A 101 -5.84 -34.09 1.37
CA GLY A 101 -5.39 -35.17 0.48
C GLY A 101 -5.76 -34.95 -0.99
N ALA A 102 -6.39 -33.84 -1.35
CA ALA A 102 -6.72 -33.53 -2.74
C ALA A 102 -5.47 -33.10 -3.52
N THR A 103 -5.21 -33.76 -4.64
CA THR A 103 -4.09 -33.45 -5.53
C THR A 103 -4.55 -32.51 -6.65
N LEU A 104 -3.91 -31.36 -6.75
CA LEU A 104 -4.22 -30.28 -7.68
C LEU A 104 -3.05 -30.06 -8.66
N PRO A 105 -3.32 -29.77 -9.95
CA PRO A 105 -2.27 -29.52 -10.93
C PRO A 105 -1.62 -28.16 -10.71
N ILE A 106 -0.31 -28.07 -10.93
CA ILE A 106 0.46 -26.85 -11.06
C ILE A 106 0.67 -26.55 -12.54
N THR A 107 0.30 -25.37 -12.98
CA THR A 107 0.34 -24.98 -14.40
C THR A 107 1.39 -23.90 -14.65
N ASN A 108 2.04 -23.97 -15.82
CA ASN A 108 2.83 -22.85 -16.33
C ASN A 108 1.91 -21.68 -16.66
N ILE A 109 2.43 -20.48 -16.52
CA ILE A 109 1.68 -19.26 -16.80
C ILE A 109 2.58 -18.33 -17.62
N ASN A 110 2.03 -17.74 -18.69
CA ASN A 110 2.68 -16.67 -19.43
C ASN A 110 1.59 -15.66 -19.82
N THR A 111 1.72 -14.40 -19.34
CA THR A 111 0.65 -13.43 -19.52
C THR A 111 1.15 -12.00 -19.40
N PHE A 112 0.51 -11.08 -20.12
CA PHE A 112 0.55 -9.65 -19.87
C PHE A 112 -0.66 -9.24 -19.05
N ASN A 113 -0.47 -8.34 -18.09
CA ASN A 113 -1.56 -7.84 -17.27
C ASN A 113 -1.26 -6.43 -16.74
N ILE A 114 -2.31 -5.74 -16.36
CA ILE A 114 -2.21 -4.58 -15.47
C ILE A 114 -2.22 -5.16 -14.05
N ASN A 115 -1.03 -5.22 -13.43
CA ASN A 115 -0.90 -5.77 -12.08
C ASN A 115 -1.74 -4.97 -11.11
N ARG A 116 -1.59 -3.63 -11.14
CA ARG A 116 -2.39 -2.69 -10.39
C ARG A 116 -2.57 -1.39 -11.14
N PHE A 117 -3.73 -0.79 -11.02
CA PHE A 117 -3.88 0.64 -11.19
C PHE A 117 -4.55 1.22 -9.95
N LEU A 118 -4.19 2.43 -9.61
CA LEU A 118 -4.80 3.17 -8.52
C LEU A 118 -5.02 4.60 -8.97
N LEU A 119 -6.24 5.08 -8.81
CA LEU A 119 -6.60 6.48 -8.99
C LEU A 119 -7.06 7.01 -7.63
N SER A 120 -6.40 8.05 -7.15
CA SER A 120 -6.58 8.55 -5.80
C SER A 120 -7.01 10.01 -5.77
N PHE A 121 -7.86 10.32 -4.82
CA PHE A 121 -8.41 11.62 -4.53
C PHE A 121 -8.21 11.88 -3.04
N HIS A 122 -7.54 12.97 -2.68
CA HIS A 122 -7.38 13.33 -1.28
C HIS A 122 -7.49 14.84 -1.07
N GLY A 123 -7.83 15.24 0.13
CA GLY A 123 -8.00 16.64 0.46
C GLY A 123 -8.85 16.84 1.70
N TYR A 124 -9.59 17.95 1.72
CA TYR A 124 -10.49 18.30 2.79
C TYR A 124 -11.81 18.86 2.26
N VAL A 125 -12.84 18.83 3.08
CA VAL A 125 -14.19 19.28 2.73
C VAL A 125 -14.87 19.90 3.95
N VAL A 126 -15.59 21.01 3.79
CA VAL A 126 -16.28 21.77 4.85
C VAL A 126 -15.33 22.49 5.83
N ASP A 127 -14.34 21.79 6.32
CA ASP A 127 -13.29 22.28 7.26
C ASP A 127 -11.98 21.62 6.86
N GLU A 128 -10.86 22.34 6.97
CA GLU A 128 -9.53 21.81 6.65
C GLU A 128 -9.13 20.61 7.53
N ARG A 129 -9.81 20.43 8.66
CA ARG A 129 -9.63 19.28 9.55
C ARG A 129 -10.48 18.06 9.15
N LEU A 130 -11.54 18.25 8.35
CA LEU A 130 -12.32 17.15 7.80
C LEU A 130 -11.65 16.65 6.52
N VAL A 131 -10.70 15.75 6.70
CA VAL A 131 -9.84 15.22 5.63
C VAL A 131 -10.44 13.96 5.03
N TYR A 132 -10.27 13.81 3.73
CA TYR A 132 -10.64 12.59 3.03
C TYR A 132 -9.49 12.07 2.18
N ASN A 133 -9.48 10.75 2.03
CA ASN A 133 -8.62 10.04 1.12
C ASN A 133 -9.44 8.91 0.51
N PHE A 134 -9.64 8.96 -0.78
CA PHE A 134 -10.41 7.97 -1.51
C PHE A 134 -9.62 7.50 -2.73
N ALA A 135 -9.56 6.20 -2.97
CA ALA A 135 -8.89 5.63 -4.13
C ALA A 135 -9.72 4.52 -4.77
N LEU A 136 -9.60 4.43 -6.08
CA LEU A 136 -10.08 3.32 -6.89
C LEU A 136 -8.89 2.42 -7.23
N PHE A 137 -8.89 1.23 -6.67
CA PHE A 137 -7.89 0.21 -6.96
C PHE A 137 -8.45 -0.82 -7.94
N GLY A 138 -7.69 -1.18 -8.95
CA GLY A 138 -8.09 -2.19 -9.92
C GLY A 138 -6.92 -3.02 -10.45
N THR A 139 -7.27 -4.15 -11.08
CA THR A 139 -6.33 -5.09 -11.70
C THR A 139 -7.01 -5.88 -12.81
N THR A 140 -6.23 -6.38 -13.77
CA THR A 140 -6.72 -7.32 -14.80
C THR A 140 -6.34 -8.76 -14.51
N ASN A 141 -5.73 -9.07 -13.36
CA ASN A 141 -5.29 -10.43 -13.00
C ASN A 141 -6.44 -11.42 -12.76
N VAL A 142 -7.65 -10.94 -12.56
CA VAL A 142 -8.85 -11.75 -12.31
C VAL A 142 -9.58 -12.19 -13.59
N GLY A 143 -8.89 -12.16 -14.72
CA GLY A 143 -9.45 -12.54 -16.02
C GLY A 143 -10.38 -11.44 -16.60
N ILE A 144 -11.46 -11.85 -17.29
CA ILE A 144 -12.41 -10.92 -17.95
C ILE A 144 -13.13 -10.00 -16.95
N ARG A 145 -13.12 -10.34 -15.66
CA ARG A 145 -13.67 -9.52 -14.58
C ARG A 145 -12.57 -8.70 -13.96
N SER A 146 -12.40 -7.47 -14.42
CA SER A 146 -11.59 -6.50 -13.70
C SER A 146 -12.30 -6.15 -12.38
N GLY A 147 -11.64 -6.43 -11.25
CA GLY A 147 -12.14 -5.98 -9.95
C GLY A 147 -11.73 -4.54 -9.70
N VAL A 148 -12.67 -3.69 -9.32
CA VAL A 148 -12.39 -2.35 -8.78
C VAL A 148 -12.85 -2.31 -7.33
N VAL A 149 -11.93 -1.97 -6.44
CA VAL A 149 -12.21 -1.87 -5.01
C VAL A 149 -12.08 -0.40 -4.60
N PRO A 150 -13.14 0.22 -4.07
CA PRO A 150 -13.03 1.52 -3.44
C PRO A 150 -12.30 1.38 -2.10
N ILE A 151 -11.26 2.19 -1.90
CA ILE A 151 -10.51 2.26 -0.66
C ILE A 151 -10.56 3.70 -0.18
N GLY A 152 -10.67 3.95 1.10
CA GLY A 152 -10.65 5.32 1.55
C GLY A 152 -11.02 5.51 3.00
N LEU A 153 -10.74 6.69 3.48
CA LEU A 153 -10.99 7.17 4.83
C LEU A 153 -11.58 8.58 4.76
N LEU A 154 -12.62 8.83 5.54
CA LEU A 154 -13.07 10.15 5.91
C LEU A 154 -12.79 10.32 7.40
N GLY A 155 -12.03 11.36 7.78
CA GLY A 155 -11.58 11.52 9.15
C GLY A 155 -11.48 12.97 9.58
N TRP A 156 -11.52 13.18 10.89
CA TRP A 156 -11.32 14.46 11.52
C TRP A 156 -9.93 14.54 12.13
N LYS A 157 -9.15 15.51 11.66
CA LYS A 157 -7.81 15.80 12.19
C LYS A 157 -7.93 16.69 13.41
N PHE A 158 -7.72 16.12 14.59
CA PHE A 158 -7.68 16.89 15.85
C PHE A 158 -6.35 17.61 16.05
N SER A 159 -5.25 16.94 15.68
CA SER A 159 -3.88 17.42 15.74
C SER A 159 -2.99 16.51 14.86
N ASP A 160 -1.68 16.77 14.81
CA ASP A 160 -0.72 15.85 14.18
C ASP A 160 -0.64 14.52 14.96
N ALA A 161 -0.91 14.54 16.27
CA ALA A 161 -0.96 13.36 17.09
C ALA A 161 -2.21 12.48 16.86
N ALA A 162 -3.30 13.02 16.30
CA ALA A 162 -4.54 12.25 16.14
C ALA A 162 -5.41 12.73 14.96
N THR A 163 -5.60 11.86 14.01
CA THR A 163 -6.69 11.91 13.02
C THR A 163 -7.55 10.66 13.23
N VAL A 164 -8.83 10.85 13.52
CA VAL A 164 -9.79 9.75 13.71
C VAL A 164 -10.75 9.72 12.54
N GLY A 165 -10.88 8.56 11.91
CA GLY A 165 -11.74 8.43 10.73
C GLY A 165 -12.23 7.02 10.49
N GLY A 166 -13.27 6.93 9.64
CA GLY A 166 -13.86 5.68 9.22
C GLY A 166 -13.79 5.50 7.71
N GLY A 167 -13.71 4.25 7.29
CA GLY A 167 -13.66 3.91 5.88
C GLY A 167 -13.20 2.49 5.60
N MET A 168 -12.93 2.23 4.32
CA MET A 168 -12.40 0.97 3.83
C MET A 168 -10.87 1.07 3.74
N THR A 169 -10.15 0.46 4.68
CA THR A 169 -8.70 0.56 4.77
C THR A 169 -8.05 -0.82 4.92
N PRO A 170 -6.73 -0.97 4.65
CA PRO A 170 -5.99 -2.14 5.08
C PRO A 170 -6.09 -2.27 6.60
N VAL A 171 -6.34 -3.47 7.09
CA VAL A 171 -6.17 -3.78 8.52
C VAL A 171 -4.68 -3.79 8.84
N PRO A 172 -4.17 -2.98 9.79
CA PRO A 172 -2.74 -2.75 9.97
C PRO A 172 -2.06 -3.89 10.75
N GLY A 173 -1.93 -5.06 10.13
CA GLY A 173 -1.35 -6.24 10.76
C GLY A 173 0.12 -6.48 10.46
N THR A 174 0.68 -5.87 9.42
CA THR A 174 2.08 -6.02 9.04
C THR A 174 2.60 -4.74 8.40
N ARG A 175 3.90 -4.48 8.53
CA ARG A 175 4.54 -3.28 7.99
C ARG A 175 4.53 -3.27 6.45
N GLU A 176 4.97 -4.37 5.83
CA GLU A 176 4.99 -4.46 4.37
C GLU A 176 3.60 -4.30 3.75
N TRP A 177 2.52 -4.67 4.49
CA TRP A 177 1.14 -4.51 4.03
C TRP A 177 0.68 -3.06 4.00
N ILE A 178 1.01 -2.30 5.04
CA ILE A 178 0.60 -0.90 5.15
C ILE A 178 1.51 0.06 4.37
N ASP A 179 2.75 -0.33 4.09
CA ASP A 179 3.62 0.46 3.21
C ASP A 179 3.02 0.48 1.78
N PRO A 180 2.99 1.66 1.14
CA PRO A 180 2.40 1.81 -0.19
C PRO A 180 3.12 0.95 -1.24
N THR A 181 2.34 0.27 -2.07
CA THR A 181 2.85 -0.70 -3.06
C THR A 181 3.78 -0.07 -4.11
N GLN A 182 3.60 1.20 -4.43
CA GLN A 182 4.48 1.91 -5.37
C GLN A 182 5.92 2.08 -4.84
N TRP A 183 6.12 1.91 -3.53
CA TRP A 183 7.43 2.04 -2.88
C TRP A 183 8.07 0.71 -2.49
N THR A 184 7.46 -0.41 -2.83
CA THR A 184 8.10 -1.73 -2.66
C THR A 184 9.35 -1.83 -3.53
N ILE A 185 10.39 -2.50 -3.03
CA ILE A 185 11.63 -2.73 -3.79
C ILE A 185 11.34 -3.64 -4.99
N GLY A 186 10.69 -4.79 -4.75
CA GLY A 186 10.30 -5.74 -5.79
C GLY A 186 9.00 -5.37 -6.50
N VAL A 187 8.58 -6.23 -7.42
CA VAL A 187 7.33 -6.08 -8.17
C VAL A 187 6.11 -6.23 -7.26
N ASP A 188 6.18 -7.16 -6.31
CA ASP A 188 5.13 -7.46 -5.34
C ASP A 188 5.68 -7.63 -3.92
N ARG A 189 4.79 -7.58 -2.93
CA ARG A 189 5.09 -7.93 -1.55
C ARG A 189 5.58 -9.36 -1.44
N SER A 190 6.24 -9.73 -0.34
CA SER A 190 6.77 -11.05 -0.10
C SER A 190 5.69 -12.13 0.03
N MET A 191 6.08 -13.37 -0.18
CA MET A 191 5.24 -14.55 0.06
C MET A 191 4.78 -14.61 1.53
N ALA A 192 5.69 -14.38 2.48
CA ALA A 192 5.38 -14.40 3.89
C ALA A 192 4.36 -13.29 4.25
N ASN A 193 4.57 -12.06 3.77
CA ASN A 193 3.58 -11.00 3.99
C ASN A 193 2.21 -11.39 3.41
N THR A 194 2.17 -11.90 2.19
CA THR A 194 0.92 -12.32 1.54
C THR A 194 0.20 -13.42 2.33
N PHE A 195 0.93 -14.30 3.02
CA PHE A 195 0.37 -15.37 3.84
C PHE A 195 -0.15 -14.88 5.19
N PHE A 196 0.61 -13.99 5.86
CA PHE A 196 0.30 -13.56 7.22
C PHE A 196 -0.61 -12.33 7.28
N ARG A 197 -0.54 -11.43 6.31
CA ARG A 197 -1.26 -10.15 6.38
C ARG A 197 -2.79 -10.32 6.38
N PRO A 198 -3.52 -9.47 7.11
CA PRO A 198 -4.95 -9.30 6.88
C PRO A 198 -5.22 -8.60 5.54
N GLY A 199 -6.48 -8.47 5.17
CA GLY A 199 -6.95 -7.79 3.97
C GLY A 199 -7.39 -6.34 4.21
N PHE A 200 -8.26 -5.88 3.32
CA PHE A 200 -9.00 -4.63 3.47
C PHE A 200 -10.32 -4.87 4.22
N SER A 201 -10.70 -3.95 5.09
CA SER A 201 -11.97 -4.01 5.78
C SER A 201 -12.52 -2.63 6.13
N PRO A 202 -13.83 -2.43 6.14
CA PRO A 202 -14.44 -1.23 6.71
C PRO A 202 -14.16 -1.18 8.22
N GLY A 203 -13.83 0.03 8.70
CA GLY A 203 -13.53 0.21 10.12
C GLY A 203 -13.37 1.67 10.51
N VAL A 204 -13.00 1.87 11.77
CA VAL A 204 -12.65 3.17 12.34
C VAL A 204 -11.25 3.08 12.94
N ALA A 205 -10.41 4.04 12.63
CA ALA A 205 -9.03 4.09 13.08
C ALA A 205 -8.61 5.48 13.54
N SER A 206 -7.65 5.51 14.46
CA SER A 206 -6.85 6.67 14.81
C SER A 206 -5.45 6.51 14.22
N ILE A 207 -4.96 7.58 13.61
CA ILE A 207 -3.66 7.64 12.96
C ILE A 207 -2.98 8.93 13.43
N GLY A 208 -1.70 8.86 13.73
CA GLY A 208 -0.97 10.06 14.16
C GLY A 208 0.52 9.85 14.34
N THR A 209 1.16 10.95 14.73
CA THR A 209 2.58 11.02 15.05
C THR A 209 2.78 11.61 16.43
N LEU A 210 3.75 11.11 17.16
CA LEU A 210 4.06 11.48 18.53
C LEU A 210 5.56 11.81 18.64
N PHE A 211 5.94 12.50 19.71
CA PHE A 211 7.34 12.79 20.03
C PHE A 211 8.10 13.47 18.87
N ASP A 212 7.59 14.62 18.44
CA ASP A 212 8.17 15.43 17.34
C ASP A 212 8.33 14.61 16.03
N ASP A 213 7.26 13.90 15.66
CA ASP A 213 7.17 13.07 14.44
C ASP A 213 8.15 11.87 14.40
N THR A 214 8.71 11.43 15.53
CA THR A 214 9.62 10.28 15.55
C THR A 214 8.90 8.95 15.77
N VAL A 215 7.73 8.94 16.41
CA VAL A 215 6.91 7.75 16.62
C VAL A 215 5.59 7.92 15.87
N HIS A 216 5.26 6.93 15.07
CA HIS A 216 4.04 6.90 14.28
C HIS A 216 3.16 5.74 14.72
N TYR A 217 1.85 5.88 14.59
CA TYR A 217 0.93 4.81 14.92
C TYR A 217 -0.31 4.82 14.04
N GLN A 218 -0.91 3.66 13.91
CA GLN A 218 -2.27 3.43 13.43
C GLN A 218 -2.92 2.36 14.28
N ALA A 219 -4.10 2.62 14.84
CA ALA A 219 -4.83 1.64 15.65
C ALA A 219 -6.33 1.83 15.46
N GLY A 220 -7.09 0.74 15.55
CA GLY A 220 -8.54 0.83 15.36
C GLY A 220 -9.26 -0.50 15.40
N VAL A 221 -10.49 -0.46 14.90
CA VAL A 221 -11.42 -1.59 14.88
C VAL A 221 -12.03 -1.70 13.48
N TRP A 222 -12.05 -2.91 12.95
CA TRP A 222 -12.56 -3.22 11.62
C TRP A 222 -13.61 -4.33 11.67
N ASN A 223 -14.48 -4.42 10.66
CA ASN A 223 -15.55 -5.41 10.62
C ASN A 223 -15.05 -6.87 10.56
N ALA A 224 -13.84 -7.12 10.09
CA ALA A 224 -13.15 -8.40 10.06
C ALA A 224 -11.71 -8.17 9.56
N ILE A 225 -10.90 -9.23 9.50
CA ILE A 225 -9.56 -9.14 8.91
C ILE A 225 -9.56 -8.97 7.37
N ASP A 226 -10.69 -9.26 6.69
CA ASP A 226 -10.81 -9.28 5.22
C ASP A 226 -12.19 -8.86 4.70
N GLY A 227 -12.94 -8.11 5.48
CA GLY A 227 -14.35 -7.75 5.20
C GLY A 227 -14.63 -7.03 3.89
N GLY A 228 -13.60 -6.55 3.20
CA GLY A 228 -13.76 -5.80 1.96
C GLY A 228 -13.30 -6.51 0.69
N THR A 229 -12.56 -7.59 0.79
CA THR A 229 -11.97 -8.26 -0.39
C THR A 229 -12.81 -9.41 -0.94
N THR A 230 -13.66 -9.98 -0.13
CA THR A 230 -14.49 -11.12 -0.51
C THR A 230 -15.87 -10.73 -1.05
N GLY A 231 -16.25 -9.45 -1.00
CA GLY A 231 -17.59 -8.99 -1.38
C GLY A 231 -18.70 -9.52 -0.48
N VAL A 232 -18.36 -10.18 0.61
CA VAL A 232 -19.27 -10.84 1.53
C VAL A 232 -19.48 -9.94 2.74
N LEU A 233 -20.67 -9.39 2.87
CA LEU A 233 -21.11 -8.82 4.14
C LEU A 233 -21.22 -9.98 5.14
N ARG A 234 -20.20 -10.16 5.97
CA ARG A 234 -20.24 -11.16 7.03
C ARG A 234 -21.26 -10.74 8.07
N ARG A 235 -22.31 -11.54 8.24
CA ARG A 235 -23.25 -11.38 9.35
C ARG A 235 -22.56 -11.89 10.60
N GLY A 236 -22.30 -10.99 11.55
CA GLY A 236 -21.79 -11.39 12.86
C GLY A 236 -21.09 -10.23 13.56
N THR A 237 -20.90 -10.38 14.84
CA THR A 237 -20.19 -9.44 15.73
C THR A 237 -18.68 -9.56 15.62
N SER A 238 -18.16 -10.08 14.50
CA SER A 238 -16.75 -10.34 14.30
C SER A 238 -16.01 -9.04 14.05
N MET A 239 -15.41 -8.50 15.09
CA MET A 239 -14.55 -7.33 14.99
C MET A 239 -13.09 -7.75 14.97
N ALA A 240 -12.30 -7.06 14.16
CA ALA A 240 -10.86 -7.12 14.18
C ALA A 240 -10.30 -5.88 14.87
N TRP A 241 -9.53 -6.08 15.93
CA TRP A 241 -8.75 -5.06 16.62
C TRP A 241 -7.34 -5.13 16.08
N ALA A 242 -6.81 -4.03 15.58
CA ALA A 242 -5.49 -4.03 14.99
C ALA A 242 -4.75 -2.72 15.28
N GLY A 243 -3.43 -2.81 15.31
CA GLY A 243 -2.57 -1.66 15.44
C GLY A 243 -1.19 -1.92 14.88
N ASN A 244 -0.55 -0.86 14.44
CA ASN A 244 0.83 -0.80 14.01
C ASN A 244 1.46 0.45 14.60
N THR A 245 2.71 0.32 15.07
CA THR A 245 3.51 1.45 15.51
C THR A 245 4.94 1.29 15.01
N TRP A 246 5.61 2.41 14.74
CA TRP A 246 7.03 2.41 14.40
C TRP A 246 7.72 3.67 14.88
N TRP A 247 9.01 3.55 15.07
CA TRP A 247 9.90 4.58 15.56
C TRP A 247 11.02 4.84 14.57
N GLU A 248 11.29 6.11 14.29
CA GLU A 248 12.32 6.63 13.40
C GLU A 248 13.36 7.45 14.22
N PRO A 249 14.28 6.77 14.94
CA PRO A 249 15.14 7.42 15.94
C PRO A 249 16.16 8.41 15.37
N LEU A 250 16.50 8.31 14.11
CA LEU A 250 17.51 9.15 13.45
C LEU A 250 16.88 10.19 12.51
N GLY A 251 15.59 10.50 12.71
CA GLY A 251 14.82 11.38 11.84
C GLY A 251 14.10 10.62 10.72
N PRO A 252 13.43 11.33 9.81
CA PRO A 252 12.52 10.73 8.84
C PRO A 252 13.16 9.65 7.99
N PHE A 253 12.61 8.42 8.04
CA PHE A 253 13.07 7.30 7.23
C PHE A 253 12.78 7.52 5.73
N GLY A 254 11.67 8.18 5.41
CA GLY A 254 11.26 8.47 4.04
C GLY A 254 10.57 7.29 3.35
N LEU A 255 10.40 7.40 2.03
CA LEU A 255 9.59 6.48 1.24
C LEU A 255 10.30 5.16 0.94
N GLY A 256 9.58 4.04 1.15
CA GLY A 256 10.04 2.69 0.85
C GLY A 256 11.35 2.31 1.57
N ALA A 257 11.91 1.14 1.30
CA ALA A 257 13.16 0.68 1.91
C ALA A 257 14.42 0.94 1.06
N SER A 258 14.28 1.36 -0.19
CA SER A 258 15.38 1.72 -1.10
C SER A 258 16.02 3.05 -0.69
N ASP A 259 17.36 3.12 -0.69
CA ASP A 259 18.12 4.36 -0.51
C ASP A 259 18.58 4.93 -1.87
N MET A 260 17.60 5.20 -2.72
CA MET A 260 17.82 5.76 -4.06
C MET A 260 18.56 7.11 -4.03
N GLU A 261 18.35 7.88 -2.98
CA GLU A 261 18.92 9.22 -2.78
C GLU A 261 20.39 9.21 -2.33
N HIS A 262 20.95 8.04 -1.96
CA HIS A 262 22.31 7.91 -1.40
C HIS A 262 22.54 8.83 -0.21
N ARG A 263 21.78 8.62 0.86
CA ARG A 263 21.86 9.42 2.08
C ARG A 263 23.26 9.39 2.70
N ASP A 264 23.75 10.53 3.09
CA ASP A 264 25.01 10.62 3.85
C ASP A 264 24.82 10.14 5.29
N ASP A 265 23.67 10.43 5.89
CA ASP A 265 23.28 9.99 7.23
C ASP A 265 22.42 8.74 7.17
N ALA A 266 22.67 7.81 8.09
CA ALA A 266 21.85 6.61 8.22
C ALA A 266 20.43 6.95 8.66
N ALA A 267 19.44 6.24 8.11
CA ALA A 267 18.09 6.26 8.59
C ALA A 267 17.70 4.87 9.09
N ILE A 268 17.01 4.84 10.23
CA ILE A 268 16.54 3.60 10.88
C ILE A 268 15.05 3.73 11.14
N ARG A 269 14.33 2.63 10.95
CA ARG A 269 12.94 2.47 11.35
C ARG A 269 12.80 1.11 12.01
N VAL A 270 12.17 1.06 13.17
CA VAL A 270 11.79 -0.19 13.86
C VAL A 270 10.32 -0.13 14.23
N GLY A 271 9.62 -1.25 14.11
CA GLY A 271 8.18 -1.25 14.33
C GLY A 271 7.64 -2.59 14.81
N CYS A 272 6.38 -2.56 15.19
CA CYS A 272 5.60 -3.75 15.50
C CYS A 272 4.13 -3.57 15.14
N SER A 273 3.45 -4.69 14.89
CA SER A 273 2.02 -4.71 14.65
C SER A 273 1.35 -5.82 15.44
N GLY A 274 0.05 -5.66 15.69
CA GLY A 274 -0.78 -6.69 16.30
C GLY A 274 -2.19 -6.71 15.73
N VAL A 275 -2.76 -7.91 15.61
CA VAL A 275 -4.16 -8.12 15.21
C VAL A 275 -4.78 -9.18 16.11
N TYR A 276 -5.99 -8.91 16.60
CA TYR A 276 -6.86 -9.87 17.22
C TYR A 276 -8.23 -9.82 16.55
N ALA A 277 -8.72 -10.96 16.07
CA ALA A 277 -10.04 -11.01 15.42
C ALA A 277 -10.74 -12.33 15.68
N LEU A 278 -12.02 -12.23 15.98
CA LEU A 278 -12.93 -13.36 15.88
C LEU A 278 -13.39 -13.47 14.43
N THR A 279 -13.09 -14.57 13.78
CA THR A 279 -13.38 -14.79 12.34
C THR A 279 -14.50 -15.80 12.21
N ASN A 280 -15.62 -15.38 11.63
CA ASN A 280 -16.73 -16.24 11.26
C ASN A 280 -16.59 -16.67 9.80
N ALA A 281 -16.58 -17.98 9.58
CA ALA A 281 -16.60 -18.58 8.25
C ALA A 281 -18.02 -18.88 7.75
N LEU A 282 -19.04 -18.51 8.54
CA LEU A 282 -20.45 -18.76 8.19
C LEU A 282 -20.85 -18.01 6.92
N PRO A 283 -21.41 -18.71 5.92
CA PRO A 283 -21.84 -18.08 4.69
C PRO A 283 -23.01 -17.11 4.93
N ILE A 284 -23.02 -16.01 4.22
CA ILE A 284 -24.25 -15.34 3.89
C ILE A 284 -25.04 -16.28 2.97
N VAL A 285 -26.36 -16.34 3.12
CA VAL A 285 -27.24 -17.21 2.35
C VAL A 285 -26.77 -17.38 0.90
N GLY A 286 -26.34 -18.58 0.53
CA GLY A 286 -25.89 -18.94 -0.81
C GLY A 286 -24.38 -18.93 -1.06
N ASN A 287 -23.54 -18.53 -0.11
CA ASN A 287 -22.08 -18.57 -0.24
C ASN A 287 -21.48 -19.76 0.52
N ASN A 288 -20.44 -20.31 -0.07
CA ASN A 288 -19.68 -21.42 0.52
C ASN A 288 -18.86 -20.92 1.74
N PRO A 289 -18.81 -21.65 2.88
CA PRO A 289 -17.92 -21.33 4.00
C PRO A 289 -16.42 -21.24 3.64
N GLU A 290 -16.05 -21.64 2.43
CA GLU A 290 -14.68 -21.61 1.95
C GLU A 290 -14.09 -20.22 1.65
N ASP A 291 -14.84 -19.14 1.75
CA ASP A 291 -14.33 -17.78 1.45
C ASP A 291 -13.59 -17.15 2.63
N THR A 292 -12.32 -17.45 2.75
CA THR A 292 -11.38 -16.75 3.64
C THR A 292 -10.01 -16.59 2.97
N ILE A 293 -9.29 -15.51 3.37
CA ILE A 293 -7.89 -15.33 2.99
C ILE A 293 -6.95 -16.21 3.83
N VAL A 294 -7.42 -16.75 4.97
CA VAL A 294 -6.58 -17.52 5.90
C VAL A 294 -6.31 -18.92 5.37
N ARG A 295 -5.02 -19.25 5.31
CA ARG A 295 -4.54 -20.54 4.83
C ARG A 295 -3.65 -21.22 5.87
N LEU A 296 -3.60 -22.55 5.77
CA LEU A 296 -2.63 -23.39 6.46
C LEU A 296 -1.25 -23.27 5.80
N SER A 297 -0.20 -23.66 6.49
CA SER A 297 1.18 -23.50 6.00
C SER A 297 1.56 -24.39 4.80
N ASP A 298 0.65 -25.27 4.34
CA ASP A 298 0.74 -25.98 3.05
C ASP A 298 0.00 -25.27 1.91
N GLY A 299 -0.77 -24.20 2.20
CA GLY A 299 -1.57 -23.47 1.25
C GLY A 299 -3.06 -23.81 1.24
N THR A 300 -3.50 -24.82 1.97
CA THR A 300 -4.92 -25.19 2.08
C THR A 300 -5.71 -24.07 2.73
N ARG A 301 -6.91 -23.74 2.23
CA ARG A 301 -7.84 -22.85 2.95
C ARG A 301 -8.23 -23.47 4.27
N ILE A 302 -8.15 -22.74 5.38
CA ILE A 302 -8.51 -23.25 6.69
C ILE A 302 -9.99 -23.69 6.78
N THR A 303 -10.86 -23.03 6.01
CA THR A 303 -12.31 -23.31 5.98
C THR A 303 -12.70 -24.42 4.99
N LYS A 304 -11.75 -25.00 4.25
CA LYS A 304 -12.03 -26.12 3.37
C LYS A 304 -12.47 -27.35 4.20
N THR A 305 -13.58 -27.96 3.84
CA THR A 305 -14.06 -29.19 4.51
C THR A 305 -12.96 -30.23 4.56
N GLY A 306 -12.72 -30.76 5.75
CA GLY A 306 -11.66 -31.74 5.99
C GLY A 306 -10.26 -31.16 6.22
N ALA A 307 -10.06 -29.85 6.17
CA ALA A 307 -8.73 -29.22 6.32
C ALA A 307 -8.13 -29.39 7.73
N LEU A 308 -8.98 -29.42 8.76
CA LEU A 308 -8.57 -29.53 10.18
C LEU A 308 -8.85 -30.90 10.78
N GLY A 309 -9.30 -31.87 10.00
CA GLY A 309 -9.61 -33.23 10.40
C GLY A 309 -10.70 -33.84 9.52
N PRO A 310 -10.89 -35.15 9.56
CA PRO A 310 -11.91 -35.81 8.75
C PRO A 310 -13.29 -35.18 8.98
N ASP A 311 -13.97 -34.83 7.89
CA ASP A 311 -15.32 -34.25 7.89
C ASP A 311 -15.47 -32.93 8.71
N SER A 312 -14.36 -32.29 9.08
CA SER A 312 -14.39 -31.03 9.80
C SER A 312 -14.90 -29.90 8.89
N VAL A 313 -15.84 -29.12 9.41
CA VAL A 313 -16.32 -27.87 8.79
C VAL A 313 -16.09 -26.75 9.80
N LEU A 314 -15.14 -25.87 9.50
CA LEU A 314 -14.81 -24.75 10.38
C LEU A 314 -15.80 -23.61 10.14
N GLU A 315 -16.50 -23.18 11.20
CA GLU A 315 -17.47 -22.09 11.15
C GLU A 315 -16.94 -20.81 11.83
N GLN A 316 -16.09 -20.97 12.86
CA GLN A 316 -15.52 -19.85 13.62
C GLN A 316 -14.15 -20.18 14.16
N PHE A 317 -13.29 -19.19 14.25
CA PHE A 317 -11.98 -19.28 14.89
C PHE A 317 -11.47 -17.89 15.32
N VAL A 318 -10.54 -17.87 16.27
CA VAL A 318 -9.81 -16.67 16.65
C VAL A 318 -8.53 -16.59 15.84
N TYR A 319 -8.30 -15.41 15.23
CA TYR A 319 -7.08 -15.04 14.52
C TYR A 319 -6.28 -14.06 15.35
N GLN A 320 -5.03 -14.39 15.63
CA GLN A 320 -4.08 -13.55 16.34
C GLN A 320 -2.80 -13.43 15.50
N LEU A 321 -2.31 -12.22 15.33
CA LEU A 321 -1.06 -11.92 14.61
C LEU A 321 -0.25 -10.93 15.43
N ALA A 322 1.05 -11.18 15.56
CA ALA A 322 2.03 -10.23 16.04
C ALA A 322 3.18 -10.17 15.06
N THR A 323 3.70 -8.96 14.79
CA THR A 323 4.86 -8.78 13.93
C THR A 323 5.85 -7.80 14.51
N VAL A 324 7.11 -7.96 14.12
CA VAL A 324 8.18 -7.01 14.38
C VAL A 324 8.90 -6.72 13.08
N ASP A 325 9.27 -5.46 12.86
CA ASP A 325 9.95 -5.04 11.64
C ASP A 325 11.12 -4.09 11.93
N ALA A 326 12.09 -4.10 11.03
CA ALA A 326 13.21 -3.17 11.04
C ALA A 326 13.64 -2.82 9.62
N ALA A 327 14.02 -1.56 9.41
CA ALA A 327 14.56 -1.09 8.15
C ALA A 327 15.72 -0.12 8.39
N TRP A 328 16.67 -0.10 7.45
CA TRP A 328 17.84 0.74 7.49
C TRP A 328 18.22 1.20 6.09
N LYS A 329 18.70 2.44 6.00
CA LYS A 329 19.19 3.06 4.75
C LYS A 329 20.47 3.82 5.00
N TRP A 330 21.42 3.66 4.11
CA TRP A 330 22.66 4.43 4.13
C TRP A 330 23.48 4.24 2.84
N ARG A 331 23.96 5.33 2.25
CA ARG A 331 24.86 5.37 1.09
C ARG A 331 24.49 4.43 -0.05
N GLY A 332 23.22 4.45 -0.42
CA GLY A 332 22.67 3.65 -1.51
C GLY A 332 22.28 2.22 -1.12
N ILE A 333 22.52 1.80 0.12
CA ILE A 333 22.11 0.48 0.62
C ILE A 333 20.82 0.62 1.39
N GLY A 334 19.86 -0.26 1.11
CA GLY A 334 18.60 -0.40 1.82
C GLY A 334 18.43 -1.81 2.38
N LEU A 335 17.98 -1.92 3.61
CA LEU A 335 17.61 -3.18 4.27
C LEU A 335 16.21 -3.05 4.83
N PHE A 336 15.41 -4.11 4.70
CA PHE A 336 14.13 -4.23 5.37
C PHE A 336 13.88 -5.67 5.73
N CYS A 337 13.45 -5.93 6.96
CA CYS A 337 13.03 -7.24 7.42
C CYS A 337 11.76 -7.13 8.27
N GLU A 338 10.96 -8.17 8.23
CA GLU A 338 9.76 -8.32 9.05
C GLU A 338 9.60 -9.79 9.47
N TYR A 339 9.24 -10.05 10.72
CA TYR A 339 8.98 -11.38 11.24
C TYR A 339 7.57 -11.46 11.80
N TYR A 340 6.91 -12.60 11.60
CA TYR A 340 5.50 -12.84 11.82
C TYR A 340 5.28 -14.01 12.79
N PHE A 341 4.33 -13.85 13.71
CA PHE A 341 3.83 -14.88 14.61
C PHE A 341 2.31 -14.92 14.53
N ARG A 342 1.74 -16.02 14.03
CA ARG A 342 0.29 -16.18 13.90
C ARG A 342 -0.20 -17.36 14.73
N LEU A 343 -1.20 -17.12 15.58
CA LEU A 343 -1.93 -18.15 16.30
C LEU A 343 -3.38 -18.17 15.84
N LEU A 344 -3.85 -19.35 15.46
CA LEU A 344 -5.25 -19.64 15.14
C LEU A 344 -5.74 -20.64 16.17
N ASN A 345 -6.82 -20.33 16.88
CA ASN A 345 -7.37 -21.17 17.96
C ASN A 345 -8.89 -20.99 18.09
N ASP A 346 -9.48 -21.60 19.11
CA ASP A 346 -10.93 -21.58 19.38
C ASP A 346 -11.76 -22.00 18.16
N PHE A 347 -11.36 -23.11 17.55
CA PHE A 347 -12.06 -23.68 16.41
C PHE A 347 -13.45 -24.16 16.79
N GLN A 348 -14.47 -23.61 16.14
CA GLN A 348 -15.86 -24.00 16.29
C GLN A 348 -16.44 -24.41 14.93
N GLY A 349 -17.33 -25.40 14.93
CA GLY A 349 -17.95 -25.94 13.72
C GLY A 349 -18.37 -27.39 13.91
N GLN A 350 -18.44 -28.11 12.79
CA GLN A 350 -18.92 -29.50 12.73
C GLN A 350 -17.74 -30.47 12.54
N GLY A 351 -17.94 -31.72 12.88
CA GLY A 351 -16.91 -32.76 12.80
C GLY A 351 -15.87 -32.71 13.91
N THR A 352 -14.77 -33.42 13.72
CA THR A 352 -13.69 -33.51 14.72
C THR A 352 -12.49 -32.72 14.27
N PHE A 353 -12.04 -31.76 15.07
CA PHE A 353 -10.80 -31.02 14.84
C PHE A 353 -9.61 -31.81 15.44
N THR A 354 -8.61 -32.13 14.62
CA THR A 354 -7.42 -32.88 15.04
C THR A 354 -6.44 -32.03 15.86
N ARG A 355 -6.61 -30.71 15.84
CA ARG A 355 -5.80 -29.74 16.57
C ARG A 355 -6.72 -28.70 17.24
N SER A 356 -6.36 -28.26 18.43
CA SER A 356 -7.05 -27.16 19.13
C SER A 356 -6.49 -25.79 18.75
N SER A 357 -5.28 -25.75 18.19
CA SER A 357 -4.64 -24.53 17.73
C SER A 357 -3.63 -24.79 16.62
N ILE A 358 -3.33 -23.75 15.86
CA ILE A 358 -2.31 -23.73 14.81
C ILE A 358 -1.41 -22.53 15.09
N PHE A 359 -0.12 -22.77 15.22
CA PHE A 359 0.90 -21.74 15.32
C PHE A 359 1.75 -21.75 14.05
N ASP A 360 1.68 -20.66 13.31
CA ASP A 360 2.54 -20.42 12.15
C ASP A 360 3.48 -19.26 12.45
N HIS A 361 4.67 -19.31 11.94
CA HIS A 361 5.63 -18.23 12.00
C HIS A 361 6.45 -18.14 10.71
N GLY A 362 7.12 -17.02 10.52
CA GLY A 362 7.92 -16.83 9.34
C GLY A 362 8.52 -15.43 9.28
N GLY A 363 9.23 -15.16 8.23
CA GLY A 363 9.84 -13.85 8.07
C GLY A 363 10.15 -13.55 6.61
N MET A 364 10.49 -12.30 6.37
CA MET A 364 10.98 -11.84 5.08
C MET A 364 12.12 -10.86 5.26
N GLY A 365 12.94 -10.72 4.23
CA GLY A 365 13.99 -9.73 4.17
C GLY A 365 14.28 -9.28 2.74
N TYR A 366 14.61 -8.00 2.63
CA TYR A 366 15.13 -7.37 1.41
C TYR A 366 16.48 -6.74 1.71
N VAL A 367 17.39 -6.84 0.76
CA VAL A 367 18.59 -6.03 0.66
C VAL A 367 18.62 -5.40 -0.71
N SER A 368 18.90 -4.10 -0.78
CA SER A 368 19.06 -3.41 -2.05
C SER A 368 20.32 -2.56 -2.06
N TRP A 369 20.83 -2.33 -3.26
CA TRP A 369 21.98 -1.46 -3.50
C TRP A 369 21.73 -0.64 -4.76
N CYS A 370 21.54 0.65 -4.55
CA CYS A 370 21.45 1.64 -5.61
C CYS A 370 22.85 2.00 -6.09
N PHE A 371 23.44 1.16 -6.93
CA PHE A 371 24.85 1.29 -7.37
C PHE A 371 25.10 2.45 -8.32
N VAL A 372 24.07 2.94 -8.99
CA VAL A 372 24.06 4.22 -9.69
C VAL A 372 22.98 5.07 -9.07
N PRO A 373 23.34 6.16 -8.36
CA PRO A 373 22.38 7.00 -7.66
C PRO A 373 21.19 7.36 -8.53
N ARG A 374 19.98 7.22 -8.00
CA ARG A 374 18.70 7.54 -8.64
C ARG A 374 18.39 6.82 -9.96
N THR A 375 19.27 5.89 -10.40
CA THR A 375 19.12 5.29 -11.74
C THR A 375 18.98 3.78 -11.67
N TYR A 376 19.94 3.08 -11.05
CA TYR A 376 19.96 1.61 -11.05
C TYR A 376 20.09 1.05 -9.64
N GLU A 377 19.22 0.13 -9.30
CA GLU A 377 19.20 -0.57 -8.02
C GLU A 377 19.11 -2.07 -8.24
N LEU A 378 20.08 -2.81 -7.69
CA LEU A 378 20.01 -4.25 -7.54
C LEU A 378 19.38 -4.59 -6.20
N TYR A 379 18.63 -5.68 -6.13
CA TYR A 379 18.09 -6.18 -4.87
C TYR A 379 18.01 -7.69 -4.84
N ALA A 380 18.08 -8.23 -3.63
CA ALA A 380 17.75 -9.61 -3.32
C ALA A 380 16.67 -9.64 -2.25
N ARG A 381 15.86 -10.68 -2.27
CA ARG A 381 14.82 -10.91 -1.27
C ARG A 381 14.66 -12.38 -0.95
N SER A 382 14.22 -12.65 0.28
CA SER A 382 13.85 -13.99 0.72
C SER A 382 12.69 -13.92 1.68
N SER A 383 11.87 -14.96 1.70
CA SER A 383 10.84 -15.13 2.73
C SER A 383 10.58 -16.60 3.03
N VAL A 384 10.12 -16.88 4.26
CA VAL A 384 9.81 -18.20 4.75
C VAL A 384 8.53 -18.17 5.57
N VAL A 385 7.72 -19.20 5.40
CA VAL A 385 6.52 -19.49 6.20
C VAL A 385 6.65 -20.91 6.73
N THR A 386 6.52 -21.09 8.03
CA THR A 386 6.61 -22.39 8.69
C THR A 386 5.42 -22.59 9.63
N GLY A 387 4.85 -23.77 9.61
CA GLY A 387 3.74 -24.16 10.49
C GLY A 387 3.53 -25.67 10.49
N PRO A 388 2.49 -26.15 11.21
CA PRO A 388 2.25 -27.58 11.39
C PRO A 388 1.94 -28.36 10.10
N TYR A 389 1.59 -27.65 9.01
CA TYR A 389 1.23 -28.27 7.74
C TYR A 389 2.36 -28.19 6.69
N GLY A 390 3.49 -27.55 7.02
CA GLY A 390 4.64 -27.51 6.14
C GLY A 390 5.43 -26.20 6.20
N THR A 391 6.44 -26.14 5.35
CA THR A 391 7.28 -24.95 5.19
C THR A 391 7.31 -24.53 3.72
N GLY A 392 6.96 -23.27 3.47
CA GLY A 392 7.09 -22.62 2.17
C GLY A 392 8.27 -21.64 2.17
N GLN A 393 8.94 -21.52 1.04
CA GLN A 393 10.12 -20.65 0.88
C GLN A 393 10.03 -19.87 -0.43
N GLU A 394 10.53 -18.66 -0.40
CA GLU A 394 10.75 -17.80 -1.56
C GLU A 394 12.14 -17.19 -1.47
N TYR A 395 12.82 -17.11 -2.59
CA TYR A 395 14.07 -16.34 -2.73
C TYR A 395 14.24 -15.88 -4.18
N GLY A 396 14.92 -14.78 -4.34
CA GLY A 396 15.18 -14.21 -5.65
C GLY A 396 15.68 -12.78 -5.56
N GLY A 397 15.56 -12.07 -6.65
CA GLY A 397 16.01 -10.68 -6.72
C GLY A 397 15.72 -10.06 -8.07
N GLY A 398 16.17 -8.84 -8.25
CA GLY A 398 15.90 -8.11 -9.46
C GLY A 398 16.72 -6.84 -9.62
N LEU A 399 16.47 -6.19 -10.73
CA LEU A 399 17.03 -4.90 -11.11
C LEU A 399 15.90 -3.89 -11.27
N ASN A 400 16.02 -2.75 -10.63
CA ASN A 400 15.21 -1.57 -10.85
C ASN A 400 15.98 -0.56 -11.70
N TRP A 401 15.33 -0.06 -12.74
CA TRP A 401 15.77 1.08 -13.51
C TRP A 401 14.77 2.22 -13.31
N TYR A 402 15.22 3.27 -12.63
CA TYR A 402 14.46 4.49 -12.40
C TYR A 402 14.65 5.44 -13.58
N LEU A 403 13.61 5.57 -14.41
CA LEU A 403 13.64 6.39 -15.60
C LEU A 403 13.70 7.88 -15.22
N LYS A 404 14.57 8.64 -15.93
CA LYS A 404 14.77 10.06 -15.63
C LYS A 404 15.15 10.35 -14.17
N GLU A 405 15.88 9.41 -13.53
CA GLU A 405 16.32 9.53 -12.14
C GLU A 405 15.17 9.78 -11.15
N SER A 406 13.98 9.32 -11.47
CA SER A 406 12.75 9.58 -10.76
C SER A 406 12.07 8.30 -10.29
N ARG A 407 11.57 8.30 -9.05
CA ARG A 407 10.70 7.23 -8.54
C ARG A 407 9.35 7.14 -9.27
N GLN A 408 8.99 8.17 -10.05
CA GLN A 408 7.71 8.23 -10.79
C GLN A 408 7.63 7.23 -11.94
N ALA A 409 8.75 6.81 -12.50
CA ALA A 409 8.78 5.83 -13.57
C ALA A 409 9.87 4.80 -13.32
N ARG A 410 9.48 3.54 -13.13
CA ARG A 410 10.39 2.45 -12.81
C ARG A 410 10.12 1.24 -13.69
N LEU A 411 11.17 0.73 -14.33
CA LEU A 411 11.17 -0.59 -14.95
C LEU A 411 11.87 -1.57 -14.01
N THR A 412 11.18 -2.64 -13.65
CA THR A 412 11.70 -3.70 -12.77
C THR A 412 11.79 -5.01 -13.54
N LEU A 413 12.93 -5.69 -13.48
CA LEU A 413 13.10 -7.09 -13.87
C LEU A 413 13.34 -7.90 -12.59
N GLU A 414 12.52 -8.94 -12.36
CA GLU A 414 12.59 -9.76 -11.15
C GLU A 414 12.48 -11.24 -11.48
N ALA A 415 13.27 -12.07 -10.81
CA ALA A 415 13.16 -13.52 -10.83
C ALA A 415 13.02 -14.05 -9.39
N LEU A 416 12.00 -14.88 -9.16
CA LEU A 416 11.66 -15.46 -7.86
C LEU A 416 11.50 -16.97 -7.97
N THR A 417 12.20 -17.70 -7.14
CA THR A 417 11.97 -19.14 -6.97
C THR A 417 11.13 -19.37 -5.71
N MET A 418 10.07 -20.13 -5.86
CA MET A 418 9.15 -20.52 -4.80
C MET A 418 9.16 -22.03 -4.62
N ASN A 419 9.21 -22.46 -3.37
CA ASN A 419 9.07 -23.86 -3.00
C ASN A 419 7.91 -24.02 -2.02
N ARG A 420 6.90 -24.81 -2.38
CA ARG A 420 5.70 -25.08 -1.58
C ARG A 420 5.05 -23.79 -1.07
N ASN A 421 4.81 -22.84 -1.97
CA ASN A 421 4.23 -21.57 -1.64
C ASN A 421 2.86 -21.70 -0.93
N PRO A 422 2.69 -21.32 0.35
CA PRO A 422 1.42 -21.42 1.03
C PRO A 422 0.50 -20.22 0.77
N ALA A 423 1.04 -19.12 0.23
CA ALA A 423 0.30 -17.89 0.02
C ALA A 423 -0.59 -17.96 -1.23
N GLN A 424 -1.71 -17.29 -1.17
CA GLN A 424 -2.61 -17.10 -2.30
C GLN A 424 -2.99 -15.65 -2.42
N ASN A 425 -2.83 -15.11 -3.61
CA ASN A 425 -3.34 -13.80 -3.96
C ASN A 425 -4.02 -13.86 -5.33
N PHE A 426 -5.02 -13.02 -5.57
CA PHE A 426 -5.55 -12.81 -6.91
C PHE A 426 -4.54 -12.10 -7.83
N LEU A 427 -3.54 -11.41 -7.23
CA LEU A 427 -2.37 -10.89 -7.94
C LEU A 427 -1.27 -11.95 -7.97
N TYR A 428 -0.69 -12.20 -9.16
CA TYR A 428 0.52 -13.02 -9.24
C TYR A 428 1.67 -12.36 -8.47
N PRO A 429 2.68 -13.12 -8.02
CA PRO A 429 3.03 -14.49 -8.42
C PRO A 429 2.41 -15.60 -7.56
N TYR A 430 1.75 -15.27 -6.42
CA TYR A 430 1.44 -16.27 -5.41
C TYR A 430 0.17 -17.05 -5.71
N ARG A 431 0.34 -18.36 -5.95
CA ARG A 431 -0.73 -19.36 -5.98
C ARG A 431 -0.38 -20.47 -5.01
N ALA A 432 -1.33 -20.80 -4.12
CA ALA A 432 -1.13 -21.81 -3.08
C ALA A 432 -0.68 -23.14 -3.65
N GLY A 433 0.29 -23.77 -3.00
CA GLY A 433 0.88 -25.04 -3.38
C GLY A 433 1.92 -24.96 -4.51
N TYR A 434 2.08 -23.81 -5.18
CA TYR A 434 2.97 -23.71 -6.34
C TYR A 434 4.45 -23.81 -5.92
N THR A 435 5.16 -24.65 -6.69
CA THR A 435 6.62 -24.78 -6.66
C THR A 435 7.14 -24.50 -8.07
N GLY A 436 8.10 -23.60 -8.21
CA GLY A 436 8.64 -23.20 -9.51
C GLY A 436 9.29 -21.82 -9.48
N THR A 437 9.60 -21.29 -10.65
CA THR A 437 10.26 -20.00 -10.82
C THR A 437 9.35 -19.02 -11.58
N ALA A 438 9.17 -17.84 -11.01
CA ALA A 438 8.50 -16.72 -11.64
C ALA A 438 9.53 -15.74 -12.20
N ILE A 439 9.36 -15.31 -13.44
CA ILE A 439 10.10 -14.21 -14.05
C ILE A 439 9.08 -13.12 -14.41
N GLN A 440 9.39 -11.90 -14.07
CA GLN A 440 8.47 -10.79 -14.34
C GLN A 440 9.20 -9.51 -14.68
N THR A 441 8.62 -8.76 -15.61
CA THR A 441 9.05 -7.43 -15.99
C THR A 441 7.89 -6.47 -15.79
N GLN A 442 8.09 -5.41 -15.03
CA GLN A 442 7.03 -4.45 -14.74
C GLN A 442 7.47 -3.02 -15.01
N LEU A 443 6.69 -2.31 -15.81
CA LEU A 443 6.76 -0.85 -15.92
C LEU A 443 5.73 -0.25 -14.96
N MET A 444 6.20 0.57 -14.04
CA MET A 444 5.36 1.36 -13.14
C MET A 444 5.50 2.84 -13.48
N VAL A 445 4.37 3.53 -13.56
CA VAL A 445 4.29 4.98 -13.73
C VAL A 445 3.38 5.56 -12.65
N ILE A 446 3.88 6.59 -11.95
CA ILE A 446 3.16 7.33 -10.90
C ILE A 446 2.92 8.75 -11.42
N PHE A 447 1.71 9.27 -11.25
CA PHE A 447 1.30 10.59 -11.72
C PHE A 447 0.45 11.33 -10.69
#